data_50eaf33abb890f09a3ec311b8bc57c82
#
_entry.id   50eaf33abb890f09a3ec311b8bc57c82
#
_cell.length_a   1.000
_cell.length_b   1.000
_cell.length_c   1.000
_cell.angle_alpha   90.00
_cell.angle_beta   90.00
_cell.angle_gamma   90.00
#
_symmetry.space_group_name_H-M   'P 1'
#
loop_
_entity.id
_entity.type
_entity.pdbx_description
1 polymer ?
#
loop_
_entity_poly.entity_id
_entity_poly.type
_entity_poly.pdbx_seq_one_letter_code
_entity_poly.pdbx_strand_id
1 'polypeptide(L)'
;MVSANKPHEPGVAALSVAHVSHAYGARKALDDVSFTVPQGSFTALLGPNGAGKSTLFSLVTRLFNVREGRIDILGWPLDRHPGEALRRLGVVFQARTLDLELSIGQNLTYHAALHGMSRAAARQRIAEILQGSELIDRLGDKARSLSGGQLRRVEIVRAFMHRPRLILLDEPTVGLDIRSRAEIVAEVRRLVADEGVSVLWATHLIDEIDESDRVVVLHHGKVLAEGRVPDVVAAESAGSIRDAFSRLTGLATPKVEPETMP
;
A
#
# COMPACT_ATOMS: atom_id res chain seq x y z
N MET A 1 22.61 13.05 12.38
CA MET A 1 22.23 14.01 11.32
C MET A 1 21.08 13.38 10.56
N VAL A 2 19.86 13.86 10.81
CA VAL A 2 18.65 13.41 10.08
C VAL A 2 18.77 14.03 8.68
N SER A 3 18.99 13.18 7.68
CA SER A 3 19.03 13.60 6.27
C SER A 3 17.69 14.24 5.94
N ALA A 4 17.72 15.56 5.70
CA ALA A 4 16.56 16.31 5.27
C ALA A 4 15.93 15.62 4.05
N ASN A 5 14.62 15.50 4.09
CA ASN A 5 13.77 14.97 3.01
C ASN A 5 14.09 15.77 1.72
N LYS A 6 14.89 15.19 0.82
CA LYS A 6 15.15 15.82 -0.48
C LYS A 6 13.81 15.98 -1.20
N PRO A 7 13.55 17.16 -1.82
CA PRO A 7 12.34 17.36 -2.62
C PRO A 7 12.27 16.33 -3.73
N HIS A 8 11.06 16.09 -4.25
CA HIS A 8 10.82 15.19 -5.38
C HIS A 8 11.81 15.48 -6.51
N GLU A 9 12.64 14.48 -6.87
CA GLU A 9 13.49 14.61 -8.04
C GLU A 9 12.59 14.46 -9.29
N PRO A 10 12.52 15.46 -10.17
CA PRO A 10 11.69 15.36 -11.37
C PRO A 10 12.12 14.16 -12.21
N GLY A 11 11.14 13.34 -12.62
CA GLY A 11 11.39 12.19 -13.50
C GLY A 11 11.71 10.86 -12.80
N VAL A 12 11.91 10.82 -11.46
CA VAL A 12 12.14 9.57 -10.73
C VAL A 12 10.83 9.04 -10.16
N ALA A 13 10.43 7.81 -10.51
CA ALA A 13 9.26 7.14 -9.95
C ALA A 13 9.49 6.77 -8.47
N ALA A 14 8.42 6.73 -7.68
CA ALA A 14 8.45 6.21 -6.30
C ALA A 14 8.72 4.69 -6.29
N LEU A 15 8.11 3.99 -7.25
CA LEU A 15 8.39 2.58 -7.53
C LEU A 15 8.49 2.40 -9.05
N SER A 16 9.52 1.71 -9.50
CA SER A 16 9.64 1.22 -10.87
C SER A 16 9.81 -0.28 -10.84
N VAL A 17 8.95 -0.99 -11.52
CA VAL A 17 8.99 -2.43 -11.74
C VAL A 17 9.20 -2.64 -13.24
N ALA A 18 10.27 -3.33 -13.64
CA ALA A 18 10.64 -3.50 -15.03
C ALA A 18 10.93 -4.97 -15.33
N HIS A 19 10.11 -5.57 -16.20
CA HIS A 19 10.25 -6.94 -16.71
C HIS A 19 10.40 -8.00 -15.60
N VAL A 20 9.67 -7.85 -14.48
CA VAL A 20 9.77 -8.74 -13.33
C VAL A 20 8.97 -10.00 -13.57
N SER A 21 9.67 -11.15 -13.50
CA SER A 21 9.06 -12.49 -13.51
C SER A 21 9.39 -13.24 -12.24
N HIS A 22 8.43 -14.03 -11.73
CA HIS A 22 8.62 -14.89 -10.58
C HIS A 22 7.76 -16.14 -10.66
N ALA A 23 8.35 -17.30 -10.31
CA ALA A 23 7.66 -18.57 -10.30
C ALA A 23 7.86 -19.34 -9.01
N TYR A 24 6.83 -20.06 -8.58
CA TYR A 24 6.87 -21.07 -7.54
C TYR A 24 6.86 -22.46 -8.20
N GLY A 25 8.04 -23.05 -8.31
CA GLY A 25 8.20 -24.29 -9.11
C GLY A 25 7.83 -24.06 -10.58
N ALA A 26 6.88 -24.81 -11.10
CA ALA A 26 6.41 -24.66 -12.49
C ALA A 26 5.36 -23.56 -12.69
N ARG A 27 4.79 -23.02 -11.59
CA ARG A 27 3.73 -22.01 -11.67
C ARG A 27 4.32 -20.61 -11.68
N LYS A 28 4.19 -19.91 -12.81
CA LYS A 28 4.48 -18.46 -12.88
C LYS A 28 3.42 -17.69 -12.07
N ALA A 29 3.89 -16.91 -11.10
CA ALA A 29 3.06 -16.01 -10.31
C ALA A 29 3.11 -14.58 -10.86
N LEU A 30 4.23 -14.20 -11.48
CA LEU A 30 4.42 -12.97 -12.24
C LEU A 30 5.12 -13.32 -13.55
N ASP A 31 4.71 -12.70 -14.65
CA ASP A 31 5.18 -12.95 -16.00
C ASP A 31 5.36 -11.62 -16.73
N ASP A 32 6.60 -11.16 -16.80
CA ASP A 32 7.02 -9.91 -17.47
C ASP A 32 6.27 -8.66 -16.98
N VAL A 33 6.14 -8.50 -15.66
CA VAL A 33 5.43 -7.39 -15.04
C VAL A 33 6.27 -6.11 -15.12
N SER A 34 5.67 -5.06 -15.71
CA SER A 34 6.28 -3.73 -15.80
C SER A 34 5.22 -2.67 -15.51
N PHE A 35 5.52 -1.74 -14.58
CA PHE A 35 4.70 -0.56 -14.28
C PHE A 35 5.47 0.43 -13.39
N THR A 36 4.90 1.62 -13.21
CA THR A 36 5.48 2.66 -12.36
C THR A 36 4.46 3.25 -11.39
N VAL A 37 4.94 3.64 -10.21
CA VAL A 37 4.19 4.47 -9.25
C VAL A 37 4.84 5.84 -9.22
N PRO A 38 4.19 6.89 -9.73
CA PRO A 38 4.72 8.25 -9.65
C PRO A 38 4.84 8.73 -8.21
N GLN A 39 5.77 9.66 -7.95
CA GLN A 39 5.89 10.27 -6.62
C GLN A 39 4.64 11.08 -6.28
N GLY A 40 4.23 11.01 -5.01
CA GLY A 40 3.05 11.72 -4.48
C GLY A 40 1.71 11.23 -5.05
N SER A 41 1.67 10.05 -5.69
CA SER A 41 0.43 9.49 -6.25
C SER A 41 -0.15 8.39 -5.36
N PHE A 42 -1.48 8.27 -5.39
CA PHE A 42 -2.18 7.08 -4.96
C PHE A 42 -2.38 6.18 -6.18
N THR A 43 -1.78 4.99 -6.15
CA THR A 43 -1.87 4.01 -7.24
C THR A 43 -2.50 2.72 -6.70
N ALA A 44 -3.64 2.33 -7.26
CA ALA A 44 -4.30 1.07 -6.93
C ALA A 44 -3.71 -0.06 -7.79
N LEU A 45 -3.25 -1.13 -7.14
CA LEU A 45 -2.92 -2.41 -7.79
C LEU A 45 -4.16 -3.30 -7.73
N LEU A 46 -4.99 -3.21 -8.76
CA LEU A 46 -6.27 -3.89 -8.84
C LEU A 46 -6.10 -5.28 -9.48
N GLY A 47 -6.64 -6.30 -8.84
CA GLY A 47 -6.64 -7.65 -9.39
C GLY A 47 -7.33 -8.66 -8.48
N PRO A 48 -7.86 -9.76 -9.03
CA PRO A 48 -8.52 -10.79 -8.25
C PRO A 48 -7.53 -11.53 -7.33
N ASN A 49 -8.06 -12.38 -6.45
CA ASN A 49 -7.23 -13.26 -5.64
C ASN A 49 -6.42 -14.20 -6.56
N GLY A 50 -5.14 -14.35 -6.26
CA GLY A 50 -4.21 -15.12 -7.08
C GLY A 50 -3.66 -14.39 -8.32
N ALA A 51 -3.97 -13.11 -8.53
CA ALA A 51 -3.42 -12.32 -9.65
C ALA A 51 -1.91 -12.11 -9.59
N GLY A 52 -1.28 -12.27 -8.41
CA GLY A 52 0.17 -12.04 -8.22
C GLY A 52 0.51 -10.87 -7.28
N LYS A 53 -0.49 -10.14 -6.74
CA LYS A 53 -0.29 -8.93 -5.91
C LYS A 53 0.66 -9.17 -4.73
N SER A 54 0.38 -10.16 -3.88
CA SER A 54 1.22 -10.45 -2.70
C SER A 54 2.60 -11.00 -3.07
N THR A 55 2.73 -11.69 -4.23
CA THR A 55 4.05 -12.08 -4.75
C THR A 55 4.87 -10.84 -5.14
N LEU A 56 4.26 -9.89 -5.82
CA LEU A 56 4.91 -8.63 -6.16
C LEU A 56 5.34 -7.86 -4.89
N PHE A 57 4.47 -7.78 -3.87
CA PHE A 57 4.81 -7.17 -2.58
C PHE A 57 5.99 -7.88 -1.90
N SER A 58 6.04 -9.21 -1.95
CA SER A 58 7.16 -9.97 -1.39
C SER A 58 8.49 -9.69 -2.10
N LEU A 59 8.45 -9.41 -3.42
CA LEU A 59 9.64 -9.01 -4.17
C LEU A 59 10.06 -7.57 -3.86
N VAL A 60 9.10 -6.62 -3.81
CA VAL A 60 9.38 -5.20 -3.50
C VAL A 60 9.90 -5.03 -2.07
N THR A 61 9.40 -5.82 -1.12
CA THR A 61 9.85 -5.82 0.29
C THR A 61 11.09 -6.66 0.52
N ARG A 62 11.60 -7.31 -0.53
CA ARG A 62 12.77 -8.20 -0.49
C ARG A 62 12.62 -9.40 0.44
N LEU A 63 11.39 -9.84 0.72
CA LEU A 63 11.14 -11.15 1.32
C LEU A 63 11.55 -12.27 0.35
N PHE A 64 11.44 -12.01 -0.95
CA PHE A 64 12.01 -12.84 -2.01
C PHE A 64 12.98 -12.02 -2.88
N ASN A 65 13.96 -12.70 -3.44
CA ASN A 65 14.91 -12.07 -4.37
C ASN A 65 14.29 -11.99 -5.77
N VAL A 66 14.46 -10.84 -6.41
CA VAL A 66 14.18 -10.65 -7.84
C VAL A 66 15.23 -11.42 -8.63
N ARG A 67 14.81 -12.41 -9.42
CA ARG A 67 15.70 -13.21 -10.27
C ARG A 67 15.70 -12.73 -11.70
N GLU A 68 14.56 -12.23 -12.19
CA GLU A 68 14.35 -11.70 -13.52
C GLU A 68 13.70 -10.33 -13.43
N GLY A 69 14.22 -9.38 -14.19
CA GLY A 69 13.77 -8.00 -14.18
C GLY A 69 14.46 -7.14 -13.13
N ARG A 70 13.89 -5.98 -12.85
CA ARG A 70 14.44 -4.99 -11.93
C ARG A 70 13.34 -4.27 -11.15
N ILE A 71 13.64 -3.95 -9.91
CA ILE A 71 12.80 -3.10 -9.05
C ILE A 71 13.67 -1.95 -8.51
N ASP A 72 13.19 -0.73 -8.67
CA ASP A 72 13.79 0.47 -8.11
C ASP A 72 12.80 1.20 -7.20
N ILE A 73 13.23 1.63 -6.02
CA ILE A 73 12.47 2.46 -5.09
C ILE A 73 13.14 3.83 -5.02
N LEU A 74 12.43 4.89 -5.47
CA LEU A 74 12.98 6.24 -5.52
C LEU A 74 14.35 6.33 -6.19
N GLY A 75 14.51 5.61 -7.31
CA GLY A 75 15.75 5.54 -8.08
C GLY A 75 16.84 4.64 -7.47
N TRP A 76 16.58 4.01 -6.31
CA TRP A 76 17.52 3.07 -5.70
C TRP A 76 17.23 1.64 -6.15
N PRO A 77 18.14 1.00 -6.93
CA PRO A 77 18.00 -0.40 -7.31
C PRO A 77 17.97 -1.31 -6.10
N LEU A 78 16.90 -2.11 -5.98
CA LEU A 78 16.67 -2.95 -4.82
C LEU A 78 17.70 -4.08 -4.67
N ASP A 79 18.28 -4.55 -5.77
CA ASP A 79 19.33 -5.56 -5.80
C ASP A 79 20.70 -5.02 -5.31
N ARG A 80 21.03 -3.76 -5.66
CA ARG A 80 22.33 -3.14 -5.39
C ARG A 80 22.36 -2.31 -4.12
N HIS A 81 21.26 -1.62 -3.82
CA HIS A 81 21.14 -0.67 -2.70
C HIS A 81 19.92 -0.95 -1.82
N PRO A 82 19.73 -2.20 -1.31
CA PRO A 82 18.52 -2.56 -0.57
C PRO A 82 18.30 -1.73 0.69
N GLY A 83 19.37 -1.38 1.40
CA GLY A 83 19.27 -0.56 2.60
C GLY A 83 18.71 0.84 2.33
N GLU A 84 19.15 1.47 1.22
CA GLU A 84 18.66 2.79 0.82
C GLU A 84 17.22 2.74 0.29
N ALA A 85 16.87 1.69 -0.47
CA ALA A 85 15.54 1.47 -0.97
C ALA A 85 14.53 1.22 0.17
N LEU A 86 14.81 0.22 1.01
CA LEU A 86 13.89 -0.23 2.08
C LEU A 86 13.73 0.79 3.22
N ARG A 87 14.72 1.63 3.48
CA ARG A 87 14.61 2.71 4.48
C ARG A 87 13.52 3.72 4.12
N ARG A 88 13.17 3.85 2.83
CA ARG A 88 12.17 4.77 2.30
C ARG A 88 10.80 4.15 2.14
N LEU A 89 10.68 2.88 2.49
CA LEU A 89 9.49 2.07 2.29
C LEU A 89 8.78 1.81 3.61
N GLY A 90 7.49 2.10 3.67
CA GLY A 90 6.56 1.61 4.69
C GLY A 90 5.73 0.47 4.12
N VAL A 91 5.36 -0.49 4.97
CA VAL A 91 4.60 -1.66 4.51
C VAL A 91 3.51 -2.02 5.51
N VAL A 92 2.31 -2.26 5.00
CA VAL A 92 1.21 -2.88 5.73
C VAL A 92 0.85 -4.17 5.01
N PHE A 93 1.16 -5.31 5.62
CA PHE A 93 0.83 -6.62 5.07
C PHE A 93 -0.65 -6.98 5.29
N GLN A 94 -1.16 -7.92 4.51
CA GLN A 94 -2.50 -8.47 4.70
C GLN A 94 -2.63 -9.12 6.09
N ALA A 95 -1.65 -9.93 6.48
CA ALA A 95 -1.58 -10.51 7.81
C ALA A 95 -1.29 -9.43 8.86
N ARG A 96 -1.93 -9.57 10.04
CA ARG A 96 -1.68 -8.68 11.17
C ARG A 96 -0.30 -8.92 11.75
N THR A 97 0.40 -7.83 12.05
CA THR A 97 1.80 -7.84 12.47
C THR A 97 2.08 -7.05 13.75
N LEU A 98 1.04 -6.58 14.44
CA LEU A 98 1.18 -5.99 15.77
C LEU A 98 1.38 -7.08 16.82
N ASP A 99 2.23 -6.80 17.80
CA ASP A 99 2.30 -7.61 19.00
C ASP A 99 1.10 -7.27 19.90
N LEU A 100 0.21 -8.24 20.10
CA LEU A 100 -1.05 -8.07 20.81
C LEU A 100 -0.85 -7.87 22.31
N GLU A 101 0.29 -8.31 22.87
CA GLU A 101 0.61 -8.15 24.29
C GLU A 101 1.25 -6.79 24.61
N LEU A 102 1.74 -6.09 23.60
CA LEU A 102 2.24 -4.73 23.73
C LEU A 102 1.11 -3.71 23.63
N SER A 103 1.31 -2.53 24.26
CA SER A 103 0.41 -1.40 24.08
C SER A 103 0.58 -0.79 22.67
N ILE A 104 -0.39 0.06 22.26
CA ILE A 104 -0.29 0.84 21.03
C ILE A 104 1.03 1.63 21.01
N GLY A 105 1.30 2.39 22.07
CA GLY A 105 2.51 3.20 22.17
C GLY A 105 3.80 2.37 22.14
N GLN A 106 3.79 1.17 22.74
CA GLN A 106 4.93 0.25 22.71
C GLN A 106 5.17 -0.30 21.31
N ASN A 107 4.12 -0.74 20.60
CA ASN A 107 4.24 -1.18 19.19
C ASN A 107 4.85 -0.10 18.29
N LEU A 108 4.34 1.13 18.40
CA LEU A 108 4.83 2.27 17.61
C LEU A 108 6.27 2.64 17.97
N THR A 109 6.59 2.69 19.26
CA THR A 109 7.94 3.06 19.73
C THR A 109 8.96 1.98 19.38
N TYR A 110 8.60 0.71 19.46
CA TYR A 110 9.44 -0.41 19.07
C TYR A 110 9.78 -0.34 17.57
N HIS A 111 8.78 -0.14 16.72
CA HIS A 111 8.98 0.02 15.28
C HIS A 111 9.86 1.24 14.95
N ALA A 112 9.63 2.38 15.59
CA ALA A 112 10.45 3.57 15.45
C ALA A 112 11.92 3.30 15.80
N ALA A 113 12.19 2.53 16.87
CA ALA A 113 13.52 2.15 17.27
C ALA A 113 14.23 1.27 16.23
N LEU A 114 13.52 0.34 15.56
CA LEU A 114 14.06 -0.46 14.46
C LEU A 114 14.51 0.40 13.28
N HIS A 115 13.89 1.57 13.09
CA HIS A 115 14.27 2.57 12.08
C HIS A 115 15.28 3.62 12.60
N GLY A 116 15.89 3.39 13.78
CA GLY A 116 16.92 4.26 14.34
C GLY A 116 16.40 5.57 14.94
N MET A 117 15.08 5.70 15.19
CA MET A 117 14.52 6.89 15.82
C MET A 117 14.81 6.91 17.32
N SER A 118 15.17 8.07 17.86
CA SER A 118 15.26 8.24 19.31
C SER A 118 13.87 8.18 19.97
N ARG A 119 13.84 7.89 21.27
CA ARG A 119 12.57 7.88 22.03
C ARG A 119 11.83 9.23 21.99
N ALA A 120 12.56 10.34 22.00
CA ALA A 120 12.00 11.67 21.92
C ALA A 120 11.36 11.90 20.54
N ALA A 121 12.09 11.59 19.47
CA ALA A 121 11.58 11.67 18.09
C ALA A 121 10.36 10.76 17.86
N ALA A 122 10.37 9.53 18.40
CA ALA A 122 9.25 8.62 18.30
C ALA A 122 7.99 9.18 19.01
N ARG A 123 8.12 9.73 20.22
CA ARG A 123 7.00 10.35 20.94
C ARG A 123 6.42 11.55 20.20
N GLN A 124 7.28 12.42 19.69
CA GLN A 124 6.85 13.56 18.88
C GLN A 124 6.11 13.09 17.64
N ARG A 125 6.66 12.11 16.93
CA ARG A 125 6.06 11.57 15.72
C ARG A 125 4.72 10.88 15.97
N ILE A 126 4.57 10.16 17.06
CA ILE A 126 3.28 9.56 17.48
C ILE A 126 2.24 10.66 17.69
N ALA A 127 2.59 11.74 18.39
CA ALA A 127 1.68 12.86 18.62
C ALA A 127 1.27 13.55 17.31
N GLU A 128 2.21 13.74 16.37
CA GLU A 128 1.94 14.33 15.06
C GLU A 128 0.95 13.49 14.24
N ILE A 129 1.21 12.19 14.09
CA ILE A 129 0.40 11.31 13.22
C ILE A 129 -0.98 11.07 13.82
N LEU A 130 -1.07 10.92 15.16
CA LEU A 130 -2.32 10.63 15.86
C LEU A 130 -3.09 11.88 16.25
N GLN A 131 -2.64 13.07 15.87
CA GLN A 131 -3.35 14.31 16.16
C GLN A 131 -4.79 14.25 15.63
N GLY A 132 -5.77 14.44 16.53
CA GLY A 132 -7.19 14.35 16.19
C GLY A 132 -7.74 12.92 16.04
N SER A 133 -6.94 11.89 16.27
CA SER A 133 -7.37 10.50 16.31
C SER A 133 -7.71 10.06 17.73
N GLU A 134 -8.78 9.27 17.91
CA GLU A 134 -9.13 8.63 19.18
C GLU A 134 -8.02 7.74 19.78
N LEU A 135 -7.08 7.28 18.92
CA LEU A 135 -5.98 6.41 19.35
C LEU A 135 -4.94 7.13 20.20
N ILE A 136 -4.89 8.48 20.18
CA ILE A 136 -3.93 9.25 20.99
C ILE A 136 -4.16 9.06 22.48
N ASP A 137 -5.42 8.98 22.92
CA ASP A 137 -5.80 8.81 24.32
C ASP A 137 -5.68 7.35 24.78
N ARG A 138 -5.52 6.44 23.81
CA ARG A 138 -5.46 4.99 24.03
C ARG A 138 -4.07 4.39 23.87
N LEU A 139 -3.02 5.20 23.83
CA LEU A 139 -1.63 4.72 23.67
C LEU A 139 -1.19 3.69 24.72
N GLY A 140 -1.80 3.72 25.91
CA GLY A 140 -1.57 2.73 26.98
C GLY A 140 -2.31 1.41 26.81
N ASP A 141 -3.35 1.37 25.97
CA ASP A 141 -4.18 0.18 25.79
C ASP A 141 -3.39 -0.92 25.08
N LYS A 142 -3.58 -2.17 25.51
CA LYS A 142 -3.00 -3.33 24.80
C LYS A 142 -3.64 -3.51 23.43
N ALA A 143 -2.83 -3.85 22.43
CA ALA A 143 -3.31 -4.05 21.08
C ALA A 143 -4.43 -5.11 20.99
N ARG A 144 -4.40 -6.15 21.82
CA ARG A 144 -5.45 -7.18 21.89
C ARG A 144 -6.85 -6.65 22.29
N SER A 145 -6.95 -5.47 22.90
CA SER A 145 -8.24 -4.87 23.31
C SER A 145 -8.89 -4.06 22.19
N LEU A 146 -8.22 -3.91 21.03
CA LEU A 146 -8.70 -3.12 19.93
C LEU A 146 -9.61 -3.92 19.00
N SER A 147 -10.57 -3.23 18.37
CA SER A 147 -11.34 -3.79 17.26
C SER A 147 -10.44 -4.06 16.04
N GLY A 148 -10.94 -4.86 15.08
CA GLY A 148 -10.20 -5.15 13.85
C GLY A 148 -9.82 -3.91 13.06
N GLY A 149 -10.71 -2.93 12.96
CA GLY A 149 -10.46 -1.64 12.29
C GLY A 149 -9.43 -0.80 13.04
N GLN A 150 -9.52 -0.74 14.38
CA GLN A 150 -8.55 -0.02 15.20
C GLN A 150 -7.15 -0.64 15.12
N LEU A 151 -7.03 -1.98 15.14
CA LEU A 151 -5.76 -2.67 14.91
C LEU A 151 -5.16 -2.28 13.56
N ARG A 152 -5.97 -2.27 12.50
CA ARG A 152 -5.50 -1.91 11.16
C ARG A 152 -5.04 -0.45 11.08
N ARG A 153 -5.73 0.48 11.75
CA ARG A 153 -5.28 1.88 11.86
C ARG A 153 -3.92 1.98 12.56
N VAL A 154 -3.69 1.25 13.65
CA VAL A 154 -2.38 1.23 14.32
C VAL A 154 -1.29 0.67 13.40
N GLU A 155 -1.56 -0.36 12.60
CA GLU A 155 -0.61 -0.88 11.61
C GLU A 155 -0.26 0.14 10.54
N ILE A 156 -1.25 0.89 10.06
CA ILE A 156 -1.05 1.98 9.09
C ILE A 156 -0.18 3.08 9.73
N VAL A 157 -0.57 3.59 10.90
CA VAL A 157 0.20 4.61 11.63
C VAL A 157 1.65 4.14 11.84
N ARG A 158 1.85 2.87 12.22
CA ARG A 158 3.17 2.27 12.39
C ARG A 158 3.99 2.34 11.11
N ALA A 159 3.40 2.07 9.94
CA ALA A 159 4.08 2.12 8.66
C ALA A 159 4.53 3.54 8.29
N PHE A 160 3.87 4.59 8.79
CA PHE A 160 4.23 5.99 8.59
C PHE A 160 5.25 6.56 9.61
N MET A 161 5.59 5.81 10.67
CA MET A 161 6.43 6.31 11.77
C MET A 161 7.76 6.88 11.32
N HIS A 162 8.47 6.21 10.44
CA HIS A 162 9.83 6.57 9.99
C HIS A 162 9.86 7.53 8.79
N ARG A 163 8.71 8.18 8.47
CA ARG A 163 8.54 9.10 7.34
C ARG A 163 8.95 8.50 6.00
N PRO A 164 8.37 7.37 5.61
CA PRO A 164 8.64 6.76 4.31
C PRO A 164 8.25 7.68 3.17
N ARG A 165 8.77 7.41 1.97
CA ARG A 165 8.42 8.12 0.74
C ARG A 165 7.50 7.29 -0.16
N LEU A 166 7.45 5.98 0.10
CA LEU A 166 6.56 5.02 -0.54
C LEU A 166 5.93 4.13 0.53
N ILE A 167 4.63 3.90 0.44
CA ILE A 167 3.92 2.93 1.27
C ILE A 167 3.27 1.88 0.40
N LEU A 168 3.47 0.63 0.78
CA LEU A 168 2.77 -0.51 0.23
C LEU A 168 1.71 -0.99 1.21
N LEU A 169 0.47 -1.16 0.74
CA LEU A 169 -0.61 -1.73 1.54
C LEU A 169 -1.20 -2.93 0.79
N ASP A 170 -1.07 -4.12 1.38
CA ASP A 170 -1.59 -5.37 0.82
C ASP A 170 -2.96 -5.68 1.43
N GLU A 171 -4.01 -5.43 0.65
CA GLU A 171 -5.42 -5.66 1.01
C GLU A 171 -5.80 -5.13 2.41
N PRO A 172 -5.53 -3.85 2.72
CA PRO A 172 -5.57 -3.36 4.10
C PRO A 172 -6.96 -3.31 4.72
N THR A 173 -8.01 -3.41 3.93
CA THR A 173 -9.40 -3.29 4.39
C THR A 173 -10.16 -4.62 4.38
N VAL A 174 -9.50 -5.70 3.94
CA VAL A 174 -10.12 -7.03 3.92
C VAL A 174 -10.55 -7.47 5.32
N GLY A 175 -11.79 -7.98 5.42
CA GLY A 175 -12.37 -8.43 6.69
C GLY A 175 -12.89 -7.32 7.59
N LEU A 176 -12.96 -6.08 7.10
CA LEU A 176 -13.57 -4.96 7.80
C LEU A 176 -14.98 -4.67 7.28
N ASP A 177 -15.82 -4.12 8.16
CA ASP A 177 -17.12 -3.59 7.78
C ASP A 177 -17.00 -2.37 6.85
N ILE A 178 -18.09 -2.02 6.16
CA ILE A 178 -18.13 -0.96 5.15
C ILE A 178 -17.65 0.39 5.73
N ARG A 179 -18.09 0.74 6.94
CA ARG A 179 -17.75 2.01 7.59
C ARG A 179 -16.27 2.06 7.93
N SER A 180 -15.73 1.04 8.60
CA SER A 180 -14.30 0.93 8.94
C SER A 180 -13.41 0.97 7.71
N ARG A 181 -13.85 0.35 6.59
CA ARG A 181 -13.15 0.38 5.31
C ARG A 181 -13.06 1.81 4.77
N ALA A 182 -14.18 2.51 4.65
CA ALA A 182 -14.23 3.88 4.15
C ALA A 182 -13.34 4.83 4.99
N GLU A 183 -13.39 4.69 6.32
CA GLU A 183 -12.59 5.49 7.24
C GLU A 183 -11.08 5.24 7.04
N ILE A 184 -10.64 3.99 6.83
CA ILE A 184 -9.22 3.66 6.57
C ILE A 184 -8.76 4.22 5.22
N VAL A 185 -9.55 4.08 4.17
CA VAL A 185 -9.21 4.66 2.86
C VAL A 185 -9.04 6.18 2.97
N ALA A 186 -10.00 6.87 3.63
CA ALA A 186 -9.95 8.31 3.84
C ALA A 186 -8.72 8.73 4.67
N GLU A 187 -8.39 7.99 5.73
CA GLU A 187 -7.22 8.26 6.58
C GLU A 187 -5.91 8.13 5.79
N VAL A 188 -5.76 7.08 5.00
CA VAL A 188 -4.55 6.91 4.16
C VAL A 188 -4.46 8.01 3.12
N ARG A 189 -5.56 8.39 2.46
CA ARG A 189 -5.58 9.50 1.49
C ARG A 189 -5.18 10.82 2.14
N ARG A 190 -5.66 11.09 3.34
CA ARG A 190 -5.26 12.27 4.12
C ARG A 190 -3.76 12.25 4.42
N LEU A 191 -3.22 11.15 4.92
CA LEU A 191 -1.79 11.01 5.21
C LEU A 191 -0.92 11.18 3.95
N VAL A 192 -1.40 10.68 2.80
CA VAL A 192 -0.75 10.89 1.50
C VAL A 192 -0.69 12.37 1.15
N ALA A 193 -1.81 13.08 1.28
CA ALA A 193 -1.90 14.50 0.97
C ALA A 193 -1.03 15.35 1.92
N ASP A 194 -1.08 15.06 3.22
CA ASP A 194 -0.37 15.84 4.26
C ASP A 194 1.15 15.62 4.20
N GLU A 195 1.60 14.41 3.87
CA GLU A 195 3.03 14.04 3.92
C GLU A 195 3.69 13.96 2.55
N GLY A 196 2.94 14.06 1.46
CA GLY A 196 3.46 13.92 0.10
C GLY A 196 4.02 12.52 -0.20
N VAL A 197 3.49 11.49 0.46
CA VAL A 197 3.93 10.09 0.33
C VAL A 197 3.27 9.46 -0.89
N SER A 198 3.97 8.57 -1.58
CA SER A 198 3.41 7.76 -2.65
C SER A 198 2.80 6.49 -2.10
N VAL A 199 1.72 6.00 -2.67
CA VAL A 199 1.05 4.77 -2.23
C VAL A 199 0.89 3.78 -3.38
N LEU A 200 1.20 2.51 -3.10
CA LEU A 200 0.72 1.37 -3.87
C LEU A 200 -0.25 0.57 -3.00
N TRP A 201 -1.53 0.63 -3.36
CA TRP A 201 -2.65 0.02 -2.65
C TRP A 201 -3.13 -1.22 -3.38
N ALA A 202 -2.74 -2.42 -2.92
CA ALA A 202 -3.24 -3.64 -3.52
C ALA A 202 -4.65 -3.97 -3.00
N THR A 203 -5.56 -4.17 -3.93
CA THR A 203 -6.96 -4.51 -3.62
C THR A 203 -7.60 -5.36 -4.71
N HIS A 204 -8.65 -6.07 -4.35
CA HIS A 204 -9.61 -6.66 -5.29
C HIS A 204 -10.98 -5.95 -5.23
N LEU A 205 -11.09 -4.90 -4.39
CA LEU A 205 -12.31 -4.14 -4.15
C LEU A 205 -12.28 -2.85 -4.98
N ILE A 206 -13.07 -2.81 -6.03
CA ILE A 206 -13.11 -1.68 -6.98
C ILE A 206 -13.63 -0.40 -6.31
N ASP A 207 -14.50 -0.54 -5.30
CA ASP A 207 -15.09 0.59 -4.58
C ASP A 207 -14.09 1.38 -3.72
N GLU A 208 -12.85 0.91 -3.59
CA GLU A 208 -11.76 1.64 -2.93
C GLU A 208 -11.01 2.59 -3.86
N ILE A 209 -11.28 2.51 -5.16
CA ILE A 209 -10.59 3.27 -6.21
C ILE A 209 -11.40 4.52 -6.55
N ASP A 210 -10.74 5.67 -6.49
CA ASP A 210 -11.30 6.97 -6.87
C ASP A 210 -10.93 7.31 -8.32
N GLU A 211 -11.74 8.15 -8.99
CA GLU A 211 -11.46 8.62 -10.35
C GLU A 211 -10.15 9.42 -10.45
N SER A 212 -9.73 10.04 -9.37
CA SER A 212 -8.46 10.77 -9.29
C SER A 212 -7.22 9.89 -9.20
N ASP A 213 -7.41 8.61 -8.89
CA ASP A 213 -6.31 7.66 -8.70
C ASP A 213 -5.64 7.23 -10.01
N ARG A 214 -4.49 6.61 -9.82
CA ARG A 214 -3.89 5.76 -10.84
C ARG A 214 -4.25 4.30 -10.56
N VAL A 215 -4.29 3.50 -11.60
CA VAL A 215 -4.57 2.07 -11.49
C VAL A 215 -3.57 1.26 -12.30
N VAL A 216 -3.18 0.12 -11.75
CA VAL A 216 -2.47 -0.96 -12.43
C VAL A 216 -3.36 -2.20 -12.32
N VAL A 217 -3.86 -2.71 -13.44
CA VAL A 217 -4.68 -3.91 -13.49
C VAL A 217 -3.77 -5.12 -13.66
N LEU A 218 -3.71 -5.96 -12.62
CA LEU A 218 -2.92 -7.18 -12.60
C LEU A 218 -3.84 -8.41 -12.68
N HIS A 219 -3.59 -9.28 -13.66
CA HIS A 219 -4.36 -10.51 -13.82
C HIS A 219 -3.47 -11.65 -14.35
N HIS A 220 -3.55 -12.83 -13.72
CA HIS A 220 -2.71 -13.98 -14.06
C HIS A 220 -1.22 -13.67 -14.19
N GLY A 221 -0.70 -12.83 -13.28
CA GLY A 221 0.70 -12.44 -13.23
C GLY A 221 1.13 -11.43 -14.30
N LYS A 222 0.20 -10.84 -15.05
CA LYS A 222 0.49 -9.85 -16.11
C LYS A 222 -0.21 -8.54 -15.83
N VAL A 223 0.43 -7.43 -16.19
CA VAL A 223 -0.21 -6.10 -16.22
C VAL A 223 -1.02 -6.01 -17.52
N LEU A 224 -2.33 -5.80 -17.37
CA LEU A 224 -3.25 -5.66 -18.49
C LEU A 224 -3.47 -4.18 -18.87
N ALA A 225 -3.43 -3.29 -17.88
CA ALA A 225 -3.55 -1.85 -18.07
C ALA A 225 -2.82 -1.09 -16.95
N GLU A 226 -2.30 0.10 -17.28
CA GLU A 226 -1.68 1.04 -16.35
C GLU A 226 -2.04 2.46 -16.78
N GLY A 227 -2.43 3.32 -15.84
CA GLY A 227 -2.71 4.72 -16.14
C GLY A 227 -3.50 5.42 -15.06
N ARG A 228 -3.98 6.63 -15.34
CA ARG A 228 -5.02 7.27 -14.53
C ARG A 228 -6.33 6.53 -14.78
N VAL A 229 -7.19 6.48 -13.77
CA VAL A 229 -8.49 5.80 -13.90
C VAL A 229 -9.27 6.25 -15.13
N PRO A 230 -9.44 7.56 -15.42
CA PRO A 230 -10.13 8.00 -16.63
C PRO A 230 -9.49 7.53 -17.94
N ASP A 231 -8.14 7.47 -17.99
CA ASP A 231 -7.41 7.06 -19.20
C ASP A 231 -7.63 5.56 -19.50
N VAL A 232 -7.61 4.73 -18.45
CA VAL A 232 -7.88 3.29 -18.57
C VAL A 232 -9.34 3.03 -18.95
N VAL A 233 -10.28 3.77 -18.37
CA VAL A 233 -11.72 3.69 -18.72
C VAL A 233 -11.94 4.07 -20.19
N ALA A 234 -11.31 5.13 -20.66
CA ALA A 234 -11.41 5.57 -22.05
C ALA A 234 -10.77 4.57 -23.04
N ALA A 235 -9.59 4.03 -22.72
CA ALA A 235 -8.91 3.05 -23.55
C ALA A 235 -9.74 1.78 -23.78
N GLU A 236 -10.48 1.35 -22.74
CA GLU A 236 -11.36 0.20 -22.81
C GLU A 236 -12.77 0.55 -23.35
N SER A 237 -13.03 1.80 -23.75
CA SER A 237 -14.36 2.28 -24.14
C SER A 237 -15.44 1.92 -23.12
N ALA A 238 -15.11 1.96 -21.82
CA ALA A 238 -15.95 1.54 -20.70
C ALA A 238 -16.68 2.75 -20.08
N GLY A 239 -17.76 2.49 -19.34
CA GLY A 239 -18.50 3.53 -18.61
C GLY A 239 -17.93 3.80 -17.21
N SER A 240 -17.11 2.89 -16.69
CA SER A 240 -16.53 2.96 -15.34
C SER A 240 -15.28 2.09 -15.25
N ILE A 241 -14.49 2.31 -14.18
CA ILE A 241 -13.34 1.41 -13.89
C ILE A 241 -13.78 -0.04 -13.62
N ARG A 242 -14.99 -0.24 -13.12
CA ARG A 242 -15.59 -1.56 -12.93
C ARG A 242 -15.82 -2.27 -14.27
N ASP A 243 -16.37 -1.55 -15.25
CA ASP A 243 -16.62 -2.09 -16.59
C ASP A 243 -15.31 -2.33 -17.34
N ALA A 244 -14.34 -1.41 -17.21
CA ALA A 244 -13.00 -1.58 -17.78
C ALA A 244 -12.31 -2.83 -17.20
N PHE A 245 -12.34 -3.01 -15.88
CA PHE A 245 -11.79 -4.18 -15.22
C PHE A 245 -12.45 -5.49 -15.70
N SER A 246 -13.78 -5.51 -15.82
CA SER A 246 -14.52 -6.67 -16.32
C SER A 246 -14.13 -7.03 -17.75
N ARG A 247 -13.95 -6.03 -18.62
CA ARG A 247 -13.50 -6.27 -20.02
C ARG A 247 -12.09 -6.81 -20.08
N LEU A 248 -11.16 -6.18 -19.36
CA LEU A 248 -9.75 -6.59 -19.32
C LEU A 248 -9.55 -8.00 -18.77
N THR A 249 -10.29 -8.39 -17.75
CA THR A 249 -10.09 -9.68 -17.06
C THR A 249 -11.04 -10.79 -17.53
N GLY A 250 -12.10 -10.45 -18.25
CA GLY A 250 -13.18 -11.38 -18.59
C GLY A 250 -14.04 -11.81 -17.39
N LEU A 251 -13.84 -11.18 -16.22
CA LEU A 251 -14.55 -11.48 -14.99
C LEU A 251 -15.78 -10.59 -14.85
N ALA A 252 -16.95 -11.18 -14.62
CA ALA A 252 -18.13 -10.43 -14.22
C ALA A 252 -17.91 -9.91 -12.79
N THR A 253 -17.90 -8.58 -12.62
CA THR A 253 -17.87 -8.00 -11.26
C THR A 253 -19.29 -7.97 -10.71
N PRO A 254 -19.55 -8.53 -9.51
CA PRO A 254 -20.87 -8.46 -8.89
C PRO A 254 -21.28 -6.99 -8.74
N LYS A 255 -22.49 -6.64 -9.19
CA LYS A 255 -23.10 -5.36 -8.81
C LYS A 255 -23.35 -5.43 -7.31
N VAL A 256 -22.84 -4.46 -6.56
CA VAL A 256 -23.30 -4.24 -5.19
C VAL A 256 -24.71 -3.70 -5.31
N GLU A 257 -25.71 -4.53 -5.09
CA GLU A 257 -27.07 -4.04 -4.91
C GLU A 257 -27.10 -3.21 -3.63
N PRO A 258 -27.68 -1.99 -3.64
CA PRO A 258 -27.88 -1.26 -2.40
C PRO A 258 -28.77 -2.14 -1.49
N GLU A 259 -28.26 -2.50 -0.33
CA GLU A 259 -29.06 -3.14 0.71
C GLU A 259 -30.25 -2.21 0.99
N THR A 260 -31.43 -2.64 0.56
CA THR A 260 -32.70 -2.05 1.00
C THR A 260 -32.78 -2.32 2.50
N MET A 261 -32.56 -1.28 3.29
CA MET A 261 -32.84 -1.31 4.72
C MET A 261 -34.34 -1.62 4.94
N PRO A 262 -34.67 -2.55 5.84
CA PRO A 262 -36.02 -2.79 6.29
C PRO A 262 -36.55 -1.64 7.15
#